data_26f559ed7f6beb49d2ed3465d5a4ee53
#
_entry.id   26f559ed7f6beb49d2ed3465d5a4ee53
#
_cell.length_a   1.000
_cell.length_b   1.000
_cell.length_c   1.000
_cell.angle_alpha   90.00
_cell.angle_beta   90.00
_cell.angle_gamma   90.00
#
_symmetry.space_group_name_H-M   'P 1'
#
loop_
_entity.id
_entity.type
_entity.pdbx_description
1 polymer ?
#
loop_
_entity_poly.entity_id
_entity_poly.type
_entity_poly.pdbx_seq_one_letter_code
_entity_poly.pdbx_strand_id
1 'polypeptide(L)'
;LTGDKIEIEMIIAYRAGTEAFNQQNFLKAAKKFNEAELLFPQSEWAPKASLMAAYAFYIDGYYDDAIFQLNQFIKTYPKNSRISYANYLEAMSYYSKIVDEKKDLNPLIKSKKKFEYIIETYPESDFALDSSFKLDLIHETLASKEMYIAKHYIKKQKWIAAINRLKYIIDEHQTTIFVEEALHRLVEVHYKIGLEEEAKKYASLLGYNYASGNWYEESYKIFNKKYKSPYKKIKKSKKLSTLDKIKSIID
;
A
#
# COMPACT_ATOMS: atom_id res chain seq x y z
N LEU A 1 -17.20 -44.70 6.97
CA LEU A 1 -16.21 -44.74 5.84
C LEU A 1 -14.89 -45.23 6.44
N THR A 2 -14.24 -46.22 5.80
CA THR A 2 -12.87 -46.62 6.16
C THR A 2 -11.90 -45.46 5.78
N GLY A 3 -10.81 -45.29 6.55
CA GLY A 3 -9.86 -44.18 6.31
C GLY A 3 -9.42 -44.05 4.85
N ASP A 4 -9.15 -45.16 4.18
CA ASP A 4 -8.77 -45.22 2.78
C ASP A 4 -9.82 -44.64 1.79
N LYS A 5 -11.13 -44.81 2.11
CA LYS A 5 -12.19 -44.21 1.29
C LYS A 5 -12.24 -42.69 1.41
N ILE A 6 -12.07 -42.17 2.64
CA ILE A 6 -12.05 -40.72 2.89
C ILE A 6 -10.88 -40.08 2.18
N GLU A 7 -9.69 -40.71 2.21
CA GLU A 7 -8.51 -40.21 1.52
C GLU A 7 -8.71 -40.18 0.00
N ILE A 8 -9.32 -41.21 -0.59
CA ILE A 8 -9.61 -41.24 -2.03
C ILE A 8 -10.60 -40.11 -2.39
N GLU A 9 -11.67 -39.91 -1.61
CA GLU A 9 -12.64 -38.84 -1.86
C GLU A 9 -12.01 -37.46 -1.76
N MET A 10 -11.12 -37.23 -0.79
CA MET A 10 -10.36 -36.01 -0.64
C MET A 10 -9.46 -35.74 -1.85
N ILE A 11 -8.73 -36.77 -2.34
CA ILE A 11 -7.89 -36.66 -3.55
C ILE A 11 -8.74 -36.32 -4.78
N ILE A 12 -9.91 -36.94 -4.94
CA ILE A 12 -10.84 -36.64 -6.03
C ILE A 12 -11.30 -35.18 -5.95
N ALA A 13 -11.70 -34.70 -4.77
CA ALA A 13 -12.13 -33.33 -4.57
C ALA A 13 -10.99 -32.33 -4.87
N TYR A 14 -9.76 -32.62 -4.39
CA TYR A 14 -8.59 -31.78 -4.66
C TYR A 14 -8.28 -31.71 -6.15
N ARG A 15 -8.28 -32.84 -6.86
CA ARG A 15 -8.09 -32.90 -8.33
C ARG A 15 -9.15 -32.10 -9.08
N ALA A 16 -10.43 -32.27 -8.70
CA ALA A 16 -11.53 -31.52 -9.29
C ALA A 16 -11.36 -29.99 -9.05
N GLY A 17 -10.85 -29.60 -7.87
CA GLY A 17 -10.46 -28.21 -7.59
C GLY A 17 -9.37 -27.71 -8.52
N THR A 18 -8.32 -28.51 -8.71
CA THR A 18 -7.19 -28.17 -9.60
C THR A 18 -7.66 -28.06 -11.07
N GLU A 19 -8.51 -28.96 -11.52
CA GLU A 19 -9.06 -28.92 -12.86
C GLU A 19 -9.94 -27.67 -13.07
N ALA A 20 -10.83 -27.37 -12.13
CA ALA A 20 -11.65 -26.17 -12.17
C ALA A 20 -10.78 -24.89 -12.17
N PHE A 21 -9.70 -24.86 -11.39
CA PHE A 21 -8.75 -23.75 -11.36
C PHE A 21 -8.07 -23.54 -12.71
N ASN A 22 -7.60 -24.62 -13.34
CA ASN A 22 -6.97 -24.58 -14.68
C ASN A 22 -7.96 -24.13 -15.78
N GLN A 23 -9.25 -24.41 -15.59
CA GLN A 23 -10.33 -23.92 -16.45
C GLN A 23 -10.78 -22.49 -16.11
N GLN A 24 -10.09 -21.81 -15.21
CA GLN A 24 -10.41 -20.45 -14.71
C GLN A 24 -11.79 -20.35 -14.04
N ASN A 25 -12.35 -21.47 -13.59
CA ASN A 25 -13.58 -21.50 -12.81
C ASN A 25 -13.21 -21.46 -11.32
N PHE A 26 -12.75 -20.29 -10.87
CA PHE A 26 -12.13 -20.12 -9.55
C PHE A 26 -13.10 -20.32 -8.41
N LEU A 27 -14.37 -19.92 -8.56
CA LEU A 27 -15.37 -20.14 -7.54
C LEU A 27 -15.66 -21.64 -7.34
N LYS A 28 -15.73 -22.41 -8.42
CA LYS A 28 -15.87 -23.87 -8.36
C LYS A 28 -14.61 -24.50 -7.76
N ALA A 29 -13.44 -24.01 -8.14
CA ALA A 29 -12.16 -24.47 -7.61
C ALA A 29 -12.10 -24.29 -6.07
N ALA A 30 -12.43 -23.08 -5.57
CA ALA A 30 -12.46 -22.78 -4.15
C ALA A 30 -13.40 -23.75 -3.39
N LYS A 31 -14.60 -23.98 -3.90
CA LYS A 31 -15.56 -24.94 -3.30
C LYS A 31 -15.00 -26.35 -3.22
N LYS A 32 -14.35 -26.83 -4.29
CA LYS A 32 -13.76 -28.16 -4.33
C LYS A 32 -12.52 -28.31 -3.46
N PHE A 33 -11.71 -27.28 -3.32
CA PHE A 33 -10.60 -27.27 -2.38
C PHE A 33 -11.10 -27.26 -0.93
N ASN A 34 -12.14 -26.47 -0.59
CA ASN A 34 -12.77 -26.52 0.74
C ASN A 34 -13.40 -27.89 1.04
N GLU A 35 -14.02 -28.52 0.06
CA GLU A 35 -14.53 -29.90 0.19
C GLU A 35 -13.40 -30.88 0.53
N ALA A 36 -12.25 -30.78 -0.14
CA ALA A 36 -11.09 -31.61 0.14
C ALA A 36 -10.55 -31.41 1.57
N GLU A 37 -10.44 -30.16 2.06
CA GLU A 37 -10.02 -29.84 3.43
C GLU A 37 -11.00 -30.46 4.45
N LEU A 38 -12.30 -30.33 4.25
CA LEU A 38 -13.33 -30.81 5.15
C LEU A 38 -13.42 -32.35 5.21
N LEU A 39 -13.15 -33.03 4.10
CA LEU A 39 -13.17 -34.49 4.04
C LEU A 39 -12.07 -35.13 4.89
N PHE A 40 -10.88 -34.54 4.91
CA PHE A 40 -9.76 -35.09 5.69
C PHE A 40 -8.88 -33.99 6.30
N PRO A 41 -9.37 -33.29 7.35
CA PRO A 41 -8.70 -32.13 7.95
C PRO A 41 -7.33 -32.41 8.55
N GLN A 42 -7.04 -33.67 8.90
CA GLN A 42 -5.78 -34.09 9.50
C GLN A 42 -4.74 -34.52 8.46
N SER A 43 -5.07 -34.50 7.19
CA SER A 43 -4.15 -34.87 6.11
C SER A 43 -3.11 -33.79 5.86
N GLU A 44 -1.97 -34.19 5.30
CA GLU A 44 -0.98 -33.23 4.79
C GLU A 44 -1.51 -32.35 3.64
N TRP A 45 -2.60 -32.77 3.01
CA TRP A 45 -3.25 -32.05 1.93
C TRP A 45 -4.20 -30.95 2.40
N ALA A 46 -4.76 -31.07 3.61
CA ALA A 46 -5.73 -30.12 4.13
C ALA A 46 -5.20 -28.68 4.15
N PRO A 47 -4.00 -28.38 4.69
CA PRO A 47 -3.45 -27.02 4.64
C PRO A 47 -3.26 -26.53 3.20
N LYS A 48 -2.87 -27.41 2.28
CA LYS A 48 -2.66 -27.06 0.88
C LYS A 48 -3.99 -26.75 0.19
N ALA A 49 -5.02 -27.54 0.45
CA ALA A 49 -6.37 -27.33 -0.08
C ALA A 49 -6.97 -26.01 0.44
N SER A 50 -6.88 -25.76 1.75
CA SER A 50 -7.34 -24.51 2.37
C SER A 50 -6.70 -23.28 1.75
N LEU A 51 -5.39 -23.32 1.56
CA LEU A 51 -4.65 -22.20 0.96
C LEU A 51 -4.99 -22.01 -0.52
N MET A 52 -5.19 -23.10 -1.27
CA MET A 52 -5.63 -23.06 -2.67
C MET A 52 -7.05 -22.51 -2.82
N ALA A 53 -7.94 -22.81 -1.88
CA ALA A 53 -9.28 -22.22 -1.85
C ALA A 53 -9.22 -20.71 -1.64
N ALA A 54 -8.41 -20.25 -0.69
CA ALA A 54 -8.20 -18.83 -0.45
C ALA A 54 -7.61 -18.11 -1.67
N TYR A 55 -6.63 -18.74 -2.32
CA TYR A 55 -6.01 -18.19 -3.53
C TYR A 55 -7.01 -18.11 -4.69
N ALA A 56 -7.87 -19.13 -4.86
CA ALA A 56 -8.92 -19.12 -5.89
C ALA A 56 -9.92 -17.98 -5.66
N PHE A 57 -10.36 -17.74 -4.43
CA PHE A 57 -11.19 -16.57 -4.10
C PHE A 57 -10.50 -15.25 -4.40
N TYR A 58 -9.21 -15.14 -4.06
CA TYR A 58 -8.43 -13.92 -4.32
C TYR A 58 -8.35 -13.60 -5.81
N ILE A 59 -8.02 -14.59 -6.65
CA ILE A 59 -7.91 -14.41 -8.12
C ILE A 59 -9.24 -14.00 -8.74
N ASP A 60 -10.34 -14.52 -8.24
CA ASP A 60 -11.70 -14.21 -8.73
C ASP A 60 -12.25 -12.87 -8.17
N GLY A 61 -11.47 -12.17 -7.34
CA GLY A 61 -11.87 -10.89 -6.76
C GLY A 61 -12.80 -10.98 -5.56
N TYR A 62 -13.09 -12.19 -5.05
CA TYR A 62 -13.85 -12.41 -3.82
C TYR A 62 -12.96 -12.21 -2.59
N TYR A 63 -12.48 -10.96 -2.41
CA TYR A 63 -11.48 -10.65 -1.37
C TYR A 63 -11.97 -10.90 0.05
N ASP A 64 -13.26 -10.74 0.35
CA ASP A 64 -13.80 -11.01 1.68
C ASP A 64 -13.77 -12.50 2.01
N ASP A 65 -14.12 -13.35 1.04
CA ASP A 65 -14.04 -14.79 1.17
C ASP A 65 -12.58 -15.26 1.28
N ALA A 66 -11.68 -14.68 0.49
CA ALA A 66 -10.25 -14.93 0.59
C ALA A 66 -9.71 -14.58 1.98
N ILE A 67 -10.03 -13.40 2.52
CA ILE A 67 -9.64 -12.96 3.86
C ILE A 67 -10.19 -13.91 4.93
N PHE A 68 -11.45 -14.30 4.80
CA PHE A 68 -12.06 -15.26 5.74
C PHE A 68 -11.31 -16.58 5.74
N GLN A 69 -11.08 -17.16 4.57
CA GLN A 69 -10.38 -18.44 4.40
C GLN A 69 -8.94 -18.36 4.91
N LEU A 70 -8.22 -17.26 4.63
CA LEU A 70 -6.85 -17.05 5.09
C LEU A 70 -6.77 -16.92 6.62
N ASN A 71 -7.72 -16.22 7.24
CA ASN A 71 -7.78 -16.15 8.70
C ASN A 71 -8.04 -17.53 9.33
N GLN A 72 -8.88 -18.36 8.71
CA GLN A 72 -9.08 -19.75 9.16
C GLN A 72 -7.78 -20.55 8.99
N PHE A 73 -7.11 -20.45 7.84
CA PHE A 73 -5.84 -21.12 7.59
C PHE A 73 -4.77 -20.74 8.64
N ILE A 74 -4.57 -19.44 8.88
CA ILE A 74 -3.57 -18.93 9.83
C ILE A 74 -3.84 -19.44 11.25
N LYS A 75 -5.13 -19.52 11.64
CA LYS A 75 -5.55 -20.01 12.95
C LYS A 75 -5.40 -21.52 13.09
N THR A 76 -5.74 -22.27 12.04
CA THR A 76 -5.76 -23.73 12.05
C THR A 76 -4.37 -24.33 11.86
N TYR A 77 -3.54 -23.69 11.01
CA TYR A 77 -2.22 -24.20 10.61
C TYR A 77 -1.07 -23.23 10.93
N PRO A 78 -0.92 -22.74 12.17
CA PRO A 78 0.02 -21.66 12.53
C PRO A 78 1.50 -22.03 12.32
N LYS A 79 1.81 -23.32 12.26
CA LYS A 79 3.19 -23.84 12.03
C LYS A 79 3.44 -24.29 10.59
N ASN A 80 2.50 -24.03 9.68
CA ASN A 80 2.67 -24.42 8.30
C ASN A 80 3.80 -23.60 7.63
N SER A 81 4.61 -24.25 6.79
CA SER A 81 5.71 -23.59 6.07
C SER A 81 5.27 -22.44 5.15
N ARG A 82 3.99 -22.40 4.76
CA ARG A 82 3.40 -21.35 3.92
C ARG A 82 2.67 -20.26 4.71
N ILE A 83 2.90 -20.16 6.02
CA ILE A 83 2.22 -19.19 6.87
C ILE A 83 2.57 -17.74 6.48
N SER A 84 3.81 -17.47 6.09
CA SER A 84 4.23 -16.17 5.59
C SER A 84 3.48 -15.78 4.31
N TYR A 85 3.34 -16.72 3.36
CA TYR A 85 2.54 -16.51 2.16
C TYR A 85 1.05 -16.27 2.47
N ALA A 86 0.46 -17.00 3.41
CA ALA A 86 -0.93 -16.81 3.80
C ALA A 86 -1.17 -15.40 4.37
N ASN A 87 -0.28 -14.92 5.25
CA ASN A 87 -0.34 -13.55 5.77
C ASN A 87 -0.16 -12.51 4.66
N TYR A 88 0.76 -12.76 3.71
CA TYR A 88 0.97 -11.87 2.57
C TYR A 88 -0.26 -11.82 1.66
N LEU A 89 -0.87 -12.96 1.34
CA LEU A 89 -2.08 -13.01 0.51
C LEU A 89 -3.28 -12.33 1.21
N GLU A 90 -3.37 -12.40 2.54
CA GLU A 90 -4.35 -11.65 3.31
C GLU A 90 -4.12 -10.13 3.22
N ALA A 91 -2.86 -9.68 3.35
CA ALA A 91 -2.49 -8.28 3.16
C ALA A 91 -2.85 -7.79 1.75
N MET A 92 -2.53 -8.58 0.73
CA MET A 92 -2.87 -8.31 -0.68
C MET A 92 -4.38 -8.28 -0.91
N SER A 93 -5.14 -9.15 -0.25
CA SER A 93 -6.61 -9.16 -0.35
C SER A 93 -7.21 -7.85 0.19
N TYR A 94 -6.73 -7.35 1.34
CA TYR A 94 -7.10 -6.03 1.83
C TYR A 94 -6.67 -4.91 0.88
N TYR A 95 -5.46 -4.97 0.32
CA TYR A 95 -4.95 -3.99 -0.62
C TYR A 95 -5.81 -3.92 -1.89
N SER A 96 -6.18 -5.06 -2.44
CA SER A 96 -6.97 -5.17 -3.67
C SER A 96 -8.45 -4.77 -3.48
N LYS A 97 -8.96 -4.68 -2.26
CA LYS A 97 -10.30 -4.16 -1.94
C LYS A 97 -10.44 -2.65 -2.13
N ILE A 98 -9.35 -1.94 -2.37
CA ILE A 98 -9.37 -0.48 -2.52
C ILE A 98 -9.98 -0.14 -3.88
N VAL A 99 -11.25 0.27 -3.87
CA VAL A 99 -11.99 0.70 -5.08
C VAL A 99 -11.87 2.20 -5.30
N ASP A 100 -11.86 2.98 -4.22
CA ASP A 100 -11.76 4.45 -4.25
C ASP A 100 -11.06 4.93 -2.97
N GLU A 101 -9.79 5.27 -3.12
CA GLU A 101 -8.93 5.80 -2.05
C GLU A 101 -9.45 7.12 -1.43
N LYS A 102 -10.42 7.78 -2.08
CA LYS A 102 -11.06 8.99 -1.55
C LYS A 102 -12.19 8.69 -0.56
N LYS A 103 -12.76 7.49 -0.59
CA LYS A 103 -13.94 7.14 0.21
C LYS A 103 -13.59 6.37 1.48
N ASP A 104 -13.15 5.14 1.37
CA ASP A 104 -12.88 4.28 2.54
C ASP A 104 -11.41 3.85 2.58
N LEU A 105 -10.73 4.23 3.64
CA LEU A 105 -9.33 3.85 3.91
C LEU A 105 -9.19 2.63 4.82
N ASN A 106 -10.28 2.06 5.36
CA ASN A 106 -10.17 0.94 6.28
C ASN A 106 -9.44 -0.27 5.68
N PRO A 107 -9.71 -0.67 4.41
CA PRO A 107 -8.94 -1.74 3.79
C PRO A 107 -7.46 -1.41 3.69
N LEU A 108 -7.10 -0.17 3.33
CA LEU A 108 -5.72 0.28 3.20
C LEU A 108 -4.98 0.25 4.55
N ILE A 109 -5.64 0.69 5.62
CA ILE A 109 -5.08 0.66 6.98
C ILE A 109 -4.88 -0.79 7.46
N LYS A 110 -5.83 -1.68 7.14
CA LYS A 110 -5.69 -3.12 7.48
C LYS A 110 -4.54 -3.76 6.69
N SER A 111 -4.44 -3.46 5.41
CA SER A 111 -3.35 -3.92 4.55
C SER A 111 -1.99 -3.44 5.07
N LYS A 112 -1.86 -2.14 5.43
CA LYS A 112 -0.66 -1.58 6.04
C LYS A 112 -0.20 -2.39 7.25
N LYS A 113 -1.08 -2.60 8.23
CA LYS A 113 -0.78 -3.36 9.44
C LYS A 113 -0.33 -4.80 9.15
N LYS A 114 -0.92 -5.43 8.14
CA LYS A 114 -0.53 -6.79 7.75
C LYS A 114 0.84 -6.82 7.07
N PHE A 115 1.16 -5.86 6.20
CA PHE A 115 2.48 -5.76 5.60
C PHE A 115 3.57 -5.44 6.64
N GLU A 116 3.31 -4.54 7.59
CA GLU A 116 4.19 -4.27 8.73
C GLU A 116 4.47 -5.55 9.53
N TYR A 117 3.42 -6.32 9.86
CA TYR A 117 3.54 -7.60 10.55
C TYR A 117 4.41 -8.62 9.78
N ILE A 118 4.29 -8.67 8.44
CA ILE A 118 5.09 -9.59 7.62
C ILE A 118 6.58 -9.22 7.66
N ILE A 119 6.90 -7.93 7.58
CA ILE A 119 8.28 -7.45 7.63
C ILE A 119 8.90 -7.76 8.99
N GLU A 120 8.17 -7.54 10.07
CA GLU A 120 8.65 -7.79 11.43
C GLU A 120 8.80 -9.29 11.75
N THR A 121 7.84 -10.11 11.29
CA THR A 121 7.76 -11.53 11.67
C THR A 121 8.56 -12.44 10.73
N TYR A 122 8.65 -12.08 9.46
CA TYR A 122 9.27 -12.90 8.41
C TYR A 122 10.30 -12.11 7.58
N PRO A 123 11.29 -11.42 8.20
CA PRO A 123 12.17 -10.46 7.53
C PRO A 123 12.99 -11.05 6.38
N GLU A 124 13.32 -12.35 6.45
CA GLU A 124 14.12 -13.03 5.43
C GLU A 124 13.30 -13.60 4.26
N SER A 125 11.99 -13.36 4.25
CA SER A 125 11.11 -13.85 3.18
C SER A 125 11.03 -12.88 2.01
N ASP A 126 10.87 -13.40 0.79
CA ASP A 126 10.59 -12.58 -0.39
C ASP A 126 9.33 -11.73 -0.23
N PHE A 127 8.39 -12.21 0.61
CA PHE A 127 7.16 -11.48 0.94
C PHE A 127 7.42 -10.24 1.78
N ALA A 128 8.45 -10.22 2.64
CA ALA A 128 8.83 -9.05 3.41
C ALA A 128 9.39 -7.94 2.49
N LEU A 129 10.18 -8.33 1.50
CA LEU A 129 10.71 -7.38 0.52
C LEU A 129 9.57 -6.72 -0.30
N ASP A 130 8.65 -7.51 -0.86
CA ASP A 130 7.50 -6.94 -1.59
C ASP A 130 6.58 -6.13 -0.66
N SER A 131 6.40 -6.58 0.59
CA SER A 131 5.62 -5.84 1.59
C SER A 131 6.18 -4.45 1.84
N SER A 132 7.51 -4.27 1.86
CA SER A 132 8.11 -2.94 2.02
C SER A 132 7.79 -2.01 0.85
N PHE A 133 7.84 -2.49 -0.39
CA PHE A 133 7.41 -1.71 -1.56
C PHE A 133 5.91 -1.37 -1.52
N LYS A 134 5.07 -2.29 -1.06
CA LYS A 134 3.63 -2.02 -0.89
C LYS A 134 3.37 -0.98 0.19
N LEU A 135 4.14 -0.99 1.29
CA LEU A 135 4.06 0.03 2.33
C LEU A 135 4.39 1.41 1.81
N ASP A 136 5.43 1.56 0.99
CA ASP A 136 5.77 2.84 0.37
C ASP A 136 4.61 3.39 -0.45
N LEU A 137 3.97 2.55 -1.28
CA LEU A 137 2.78 2.94 -2.06
C LEU A 137 1.59 3.32 -1.17
N ILE A 138 1.40 2.61 -0.07
CA ILE A 138 0.35 2.90 0.92
C ILE A 138 0.64 4.25 1.60
N HIS A 139 1.88 4.52 2.01
CA HIS A 139 2.26 5.80 2.60
C HIS A 139 2.04 6.96 1.63
N GLU A 140 2.40 6.80 0.34
CA GLU A 140 2.11 7.80 -0.69
C GLU A 140 0.60 8.08 -0.82
N THR A 141 -0.22 7.03 -0.85
CA THR A 141 -1.67 7.15 -0.95
C THR A 141 -2.27 7.87 0.26
N LEU A 142 -1.85 7.50 1.48
CA LEU A 142 -2.32 8.11 2.72
C LEU A 142 -1.89 9.59 2.80
N ALA A 143 -0.62 9.90 2.49
CA ALA A 143 -0.11 11.27 2.46
C ALA A 143 -0.83 12.14 1.43
N SER A 144 -1.12 11.60 0.24
CA SER A 144 -1.92 12.28 -0.79
C SER A 144 -3.29 12.69 -0.27
N LYS A 145 -3.98 11.79 0.43
CA LYS A 145 -5.29 12.08 1.01
C LYS A 145 -5.21 13.16 2.10
N GLU A 146 -4.25 13.05 3.00
CA GLU A 146 -4.04 14.06 4.05
C GLU A 146 -3.73 15.44 3.44
N MET A 147 -2.91 15.48 2.39
CA MET A 147 -2.62 16.70 1.64
C MET A 147 -3.87 17.28 0.99
N TYR A 148 -4.71 16.46 0.38
CA TYR A 148 -5.99 16.90 -0.19
C TYR A 148 -6.89 17.54 0.88
N ILE A 149 -7.00 16.92 2.06
CA ILE A 149 -7.78 17.42 3.20
C ILE A 149 -7.17 18.73 3.74
N ALA A 150 -5.85 18.79 3.87
CA ALA A 150 -5.15 19.99 4.31
C ALA A 150 -5.41 21.18 3.37
N LYS A 151 -5.29 20.99 2.05
CA LYS A 151 -5.60 22.00 1.02
C LYS A 151 -7.05 22.48 1.11
N HIS A 152 -7.99 21.57 1.38
CA HIS A 152 -9.39 21.94 1.59
C HIS A 152 -9.56 22.84 2.83
N TYR A 153 -8.91 22.49 3.96
CA TYR A 153 -8.95 23.32 5.16
C TYR A 153 -8.29 24.69 4.97
N ILE A 154 -7.18 24.77 4.24
CA ILE A 154 -6.52 26.02 3.86
C ILE A 154 -7.50 26.91 3.07
N LYS A 155 -8.18 26.35 2.06
CA LYS A 155 -9.18 27.06 1.26
C LYS A 155 -10.35 27.57 2.10
N LYS A 156 -10.73 26.85 3.14
CA LYS A 156 -11.79 27.23 4.09
C LYS A 156 -11.28 28.08 5.26
N GLN A 157 -10.00 28.48 5.26
CA GLN A 157 -9.34 29.25 6.32
C GLN A 157 -9.41 28.59 7.71
N LYS A 158 -9.54 27.27 7.75
CA LYS A 158 -9.50 26.48 8.99
C LYS A 158 -8.06 26.11 9.33
N TRP A 159 -7.29 27.12 9.75
CA TRP A 159 -5.81 27.03 9.85
C TRP A 159 -5.32 25.91 10.76
N ILE A 160 -5.89 25.78 11.97
CA ILE A 160 -5.48 24.75 12.93
C ILE A 160 -5.71 23.33 12.38
N ALA A 161 -6.87 23.12 11.74
CA ALA A 161 -7.16 21.82 11.13
C ALA A 161 -6.20 21.51 9.98
N ALA A 162 -5.84 22.52 9.16
CA ALA A 162 -4.84 22.37 8.10
C ALA A 162 -3.45 22.02 8.67
N ILE A 163 -3.00 22.75 9.70
CA ILE A 163 -1.71 22.51 10.37
C ILE A 163 -1.63 21.07 10.89
N ASN A 164 -2.67 20.57 11.55
CA ASN A 164 -2.68 19.21 12.08
C ASN A 164 -2.53 18.15 10.97
N ARG A 165 -3.21 18.35 9.83
CA ARG A 165 -3.08 17.43 8.68
C ARG A 165 -1.69 17.49 8.05
N LEU A 166 -1.13 18.67 7.88
CA LEU A 166 0.21 18.85 7.33
C LEU A 166 1.29 18.27 8.25
N LYS A 167 1.15 18.47 9.58
CA LYS A 167 2.04 17.85 10.56
C LYS A 167 1.97 16.33 10.50
N TYR A 168 0.77 15.77 10.38
CA TYR A 168 0.61 14.32 10.27
C TYR A 168 1.37 13.75 9.07
N ILE A 169 1.42 14.48 7.93
CA ILE A 169 2.22 14.05 6.77
C ILE A 169 3.71 14.01 7.11
N ILE A 170 4.25 15.04 7.76
CA ILE A 170 5.70 15.11 8.07
C ILE A 170 6.11 14.19 9.22
N ASP A 171 5.17 13.78 10.07
CA ASP A 171 5.44 12.89 11.20
C ASP A 171 5.29 11.41 10.80
N GLU A 172 4.23 11.05 10.06
CA GLU A 172 3.87 9.65 9.77
C GLU A 172 4.22 9.18 8.34
N HIS A 173 4.52 10.12 7.41
CA HIS A 173 4.76 9.81 6.00
C HIS A 173 6.04 10.46 5.48
N GLN A 174 7.12 10.36 6.25
CA GLN A 174 8.39 11.07 6.03
C GLN A 174 9.09 10.77 4.70
N THR A 175 8.87 9.59 4.13
CA THR A 175 9.51 9.14 2.90
C THR A 175 8.76 9.55 1.63
N THR A 176 7.56 10.15 1.78
CA THR A 176 6.70 10.47 0.63
C THR A 176 7.08 11.79 -0.04
N ILE A 177 6.73 11.90 -1.32
CA ILE A 177 6.91 13.14 -2.11
C ILE A 177 6.10 14.32 -1.57
N PHE A 178 5.13 14.08 -0.68
CA PHE A 178 4.26 15.10 -0.12
C PHE A 178 4.89 15.89 1.02
N VAL A 179 5.99 15.42 1.62
CA VAL A 179 6.66 16.07 2.75
C VAL A 179 7.15 17.46 2.39
N GLU A 180 7.77 17.62 1.23
CA GLU A 180 8.28 18.91 0.77
C GLU A 180 7.15 19.94 0.62
N GLU A 181 6.03 19.57 0.00
CA GLU A 181 4.85 20.45 -0.10
C GLU A 181 4.23 20.71 1.27
N ALA A 182 4.14 19.71 2.16
CA ALA A 182 3.58 19.87 3.49
C ALA A 182 4.37 20.90 4.33
N LEU A 183 5.69 20.84 4.30
CA LEU A 183 6.56 21.82 4.94
C LEU A 183 6.32 23.22 4.37
N HIS A 184 6.25 23.38 3.05
CA HIS A 184 5.94 24.67 2.43
C HIS A 184 4.57 25.20 2.87
N ARG A 185 3.53 24.36 2.88
CA ARG A 185 2.20 24.78 3.34
C ARG A 185 2.16 25.16 4.83
N LEU A 186 2.98 24.51 5.65
CA LEU A 186 3.14 24.92 7.06
C LEU A 186 3.78 26.31 7.15
N VAL A 187 4.77 26.64 6.32
CA VAL A 187 5.33 27.99 6.24
C VAL A 187 4.24 29.00 5.89
N GLU A 188 3.48 28.75 4.81
CA GLU A 188 2.41 29.65 4.36
C GLU A 188 1.34 29.89 5.46
N VAL A 189 0.87 28.81 6.08
CA VAL A 189 -0.21 28.91 7.07
C VAL A 189 0.25 29.62 8.34
N HIS A 190 1.42 29.27 8.89
CA HIS A 190 1.94 29.94 10.08
C HIS A 190 2.21 31.42 9.82
N TYR A 191 2.78 31.77 8.68
CA TYR A 191 3.00 33.17 8.31
C TYR A 191 1.67 33.95 8.21
N LYS A 192 0.65 33.35 7.57
CA LYS A 192 -0.69 33.99 7.44
C LYS A 192 -1.38 34.28 8.77
N ILE A 193 -1.17 33.45 9.79
CA ILE A 193 -1.77 33.64 11.12
C ILE A 193 -0.88 34.44 12.07
N GLY A 194 0.23 35.00 11.55
CA GLY A 194 1.12 35.87 12.31
C GLY A 194 2.19 35.15 13.16
N LEU A 195 2.32 33.82 13.02
CA LEU A 195 3.33 33.01 13.70
C LEU A 195 4.62 32.93 12.87
N GLU A 196 5.29 34.09 12.68
CA GLU A 196 6.45 34.18 11.80
C GLU A 196 7.63 33.31 12.23
N GLU A 197 7.89 33.19 13.52
CA GLU A 197 8.99 32.36 14.04
C GLU A 197 8.74 30.86 13.75
N GLU A 198 7.52 30.38 13.89
CA GLU A 198 7.17 29.02 13.53
C GLU A 198 7.28 28.82 12.01
N ALA A 199 6.85 29.80 11.21
CA ALA A 199 7.01 29.75 9.75
C ALA A 199 8.50 29.66 9.36
N LYS A 200 9.39 30.43 10.00
CA LYS A 200 10.84 30.35 9.77
C LYS A 200 11.44 29.01 10.14
N LYS A 201 10.97 28.36 11.22
CA LYS A 201 11.41 27.00 11.59
C LYS A 201 11.12 25.99 10.49
N TYR A 202 9.89 25.99 9.96
CA TYR A 202 9.54 25.08 8.85
C TYR A 202 10.28 25.42 7.55
N ALA A 203 10.52 26.71 7.27
CA ALA A 203 11.33 27.12 6.11
C ALA A 203 12.79 26.64 6.26
N SER A 204 13.35 26.71 7.48
CA SER A 204 14.69 26.20 7.75
C SER A 204 14.78 24.69 7.61
N LEU A 205 13.77 23.96 8.09
CA LEU A 205 13.68 22.49 7.94
C LEU A 205 13.58 22.10 6.46
N LEU A 206 12.76 22.83 5.70
CA LEU A 206 12.65 22.65 4.25
C LEU A 206 13.99 22.94 3.56
N GLY A 207 14.70 23.99 3.96
CA GLY A 207 16.01 24.34 3.42
C GLY A 207 17.08 23.31 3.73
N TYR A 208 17.06 22.73 4.92
CA TYR A 208 18.03 21.72 5.32
C TYR A 208 17.87 20.41 4.51
N ASN A 209 16.62 19.98 4.29
CA ASN A 209 16.36 18.69 3.64
C ASN A 209 16.15 18.80 2.13
N TYR A 210 15.65 19.93 1.61
CA TYR A 210 15.15 20.09 0.24
C TYR A 210 15.62 21.39 -0.44
N ALA A 211 16.84 21.81 -0.17
CA ALA A 211 17.39 23.12 -0.59
C ALA A 211 17.35 23.40 -2.11
N SER A 212 17.25 22.37 -2.96
CA SER A 212 17.15 22.50 -4.42
C SER A 212 15.70 22.45 -4.95
N GLY A 213 14.72 22.24 -4.09
CA GLY A 213 13.31 22.08 -4.43
C GLY A 213 12.63 23.41 -4.79
N ASN A 214 11.56 23.32 -5.61
CA ASN A 214 10.74 24.49 -5.91
C ASN A 214 10.05 25.06 -4.66
N TRP A 215 9.59 24.17 -3.79
CA TRP A 215 8.89 24.55 -2.55
C TRP A 215 9.78 25.32 -1.59
N TYR A 216 11.09 25.01 -1.57
CA TYR A 216 12.07 25.77 -0.81
C TYR A 216 12.12 27.24 -1.26
N GLU A 217 12.27 27.49 -2.57
CA GLU A 217 12.32 28.84 -3.12
C GLU A 217 11.00 29.60 -2.85
N GLU A 218 9.87 28.98 -3.06
CA GLU A 218 8.55 29.58 -2.81
C GLU A 218 8.35 29.91 -1.33
N SER A 219 8.85 29.07 -0.42
CA SER A 219 8.78 29.32 1.03
C SER A 219 9.56 30.55 1.44
N TYR A 220 10.78 30.74 0.92
CA TYR A 220 11.58 31.91 1.25
C TYR A 220 11.05 33.19 0.62
N LYS A 221 10.35 33.13 -0.53
CA LYS A 221 9.66 34.26 -1.13
C LYS A 221 8.52 34.81 -0.26
N ILE A 222 7.99 34.03 0.66
CA ILE A 222 7.00 34.51 1.64
C ILE A 222 7.60 35.61 2.53
N PHE A 223 8.87 35.44 2.95
CA PHE A 223 9.58 36.40 3.79
C PHE A 223 10.27 37.51 2.96
N ASN A 224 10.75 37.14 1.76
CA ASN A 224 11.43 38.06 0.86
C ASN A 224 11.03 37.78 -0.59
N LYS A 225 10.16 38.62 -1.15
CA LYS A 225 9.64 38.49 -2.54
C LYS A 225 10.74 38.46 -3.61
N LYS A 226 11.92 39.00 -3.31
CA LYS A 226 13.07 39.03 -4.24
C LYS A 226 14.00 37.82 -4.07
N TYR A 227 13.69 36.91 -3.15
CA TYR A 227 14.53 35.75 -2.88
C TYR A 227 14.67 34.87 -4.15
N LYS A 228 15.91 34.48 -4.44
CA LYS A 228 16.24 33.49 -5.47
C LYS A 228 17.12 32.43 -4.82
N SER A 229 16.78 31.18 -5.03
CA SER A 229 17.58 30.08 -4.51
C SER A 229 19.02 30.14 -5.08
N PRO A 230 20.05 29.97 -4.23
CA PRO A 230 21.43 29.84 -4.68
C PRO A 230 21.67 28.53 -5.46
N TYR A 231 20.77 27.54 -5.30
CA TYR A 231 20.86 26.25 -5.97
C TYR A 231 20.34 26.36 -7.41
N LYS A 232 21.15 25.96 -8.39
CA LYS A 232 20.70 25.89 -9.78
C LYS A 232 19.59 24.85 -9.90
N LYS A 233 18.42 25.26 -10.37
CA LYS A 233 17.37 24.31 -10.75
C LYS A 233 17.96 23.35 -11.79
N ILE A 234 17.99 22.06 -11.46
CA ILE A 234 18.27 21.04 -12.46
C ILE A 234 17.15 21.17 -13.50
N LYS A 235 17.46 21.75 -14.67
CA LYS A 235 16.53 21.75 -15.79
C LYS A 235 16.17 20.29 -16.00
N LYS A 236 14.91 19.91 -15.74
CA LYS A 236 14.39 18.65 -16.24
C LYS A 236 14.69 18.66 -17.73
N SER A 237 15.67 17.88 -18.17
CA SER A 237 15.93 17.66 -19.58
C SER A 237 14.58 17.32 -20.18
N LYS A 238 14.15 18.06 -21.22
CA LYS A 238 12.98 17.68 -21.98
C LYS A 238 13.17 16.20 -22.29
N LYS A 239 12.36 15.31 -21.66
CA LYS A 239 12.32 13.94 -22.11
C LYS A 239 11.93 14.03 -23.57
N LEU A 240 12.90 13.78 -24.47
CA LEU A 240 12.60 13.63 -25.89
C LEU A 240 11.41 12.67 -25.96
N SER A 241 10.35 13.07 -26.65
CA SER A 241 9.21 12.21 -26.84
C SER A 241 9.71 10.93 -27.51
N THR A 242 9.03 9.82 -27.32
CA THR A 242 9.38 8.55 -27.97
C THR A 242 9.47 8.73 -29.50
N LEU A 243 8.66 9.63 -30.05
CA LEU A 243 8.69 10.03 -31.47
C LEU A 243 9.97 10.76 -31.86
N ASP A 244 10.50 11.65 -31.01
CA ASP A 244 11.74 12.38 -31.29
C ASP A 244 12.97 11.44 -31.22
N LYS A 245 12.92 10.43 -30.35
CA LYS A 245 13.95 9.37 -30.28
C LYS A 245 13.94 8.47 -31.51
N ILE A 246 12.76 8.14 -32.02
CA ILE A 246 12.61 7.31 -33.24
C ILE A 246 13.09 8.10 -34.47
N LYS A 247 12.79 9.39 -34.58
CA LYS A 247 13.30 10.24 -35.70
C LYS A 247 14.82 10.36 -35.70
N SER A 248 15.47 10.49 -34.54
CA SER A 248 16.93 10.57 -34.44
C SER A 248 17.67 9.26 -34.73
N ILE A 249 16.97 8.17 -34.97
CA ILE A 249 17.52 6.85 -35.37
C ILE A 249 17.35 6.59 -36.88
N ILE A 250 16.45 7.36 -37.53
CA ILE A 250 16.08 7.16 -38.93
C ILE A 250 16.79 8.21 -39.85
N ASP A 251 17.25 9.32 -39.27
CA ASP A 251 18.14 10.32 -39.92
C ASP A 251 19.61 9.93 -39.67
#